data_ffd1a52bc56401107fdcc48b7ede6800
#
_entry.id   ffd1a52bc56401107fdcc48b7ede6800
#
_cell.length_a   1.000
_cell.length_b   1.000
_cell.length_c   1.000
_cell.angle_alpha   90.00
_cell.angle_beta   90.00
_cell.angle_gamma   90.00
#
_symmetry.space_group_name_H-M   'P 1'
#
loop_
_entity.id
_entity.type
_entity.pdbx_description
1 polymer ?
#
loop_
_entity_poly.entity_id
_entity_poly.type
_entity_poly.pdbx_seq_one_letter_code
_entity_poly.pdbx_strand_id
1 'polypeptide(L)'
;MKLLKKGAEADIYITTWNNIPAISKIRKPKEYRNDILDSKIRKQRTMREAQNLSLAKSLGISSPLVYFVNLRKSEIVMQEIPGKPVHDLPDSQVIHTSKQIGKIVGTLHKSGIMHGDLTTSNFILYKNKVYVIDFGLSQKTIRPEDHAVDLRLIKEILNSAHAKIMKSSWKNFLSGYKSVVGIAYFNKILNLVSVIESRGRYATVV
;
A
#
# COMPACT_ATOMS: atom_id res chain seq x y z
N MET A 1 20.71 -4.85 -14.86
CA MET A 1 19.68 -4.07 -14.12
C MET A 1 19.60 -2.66 -14.70
N LYS A 2 18.41 -2.16 -15.00
CA LYS A 2 18.15 -0.80 -15.50
C LYS A 2 17.30 -0.07 -14.47
N LEU A 3 17.71 1.15 -14.05
CA LEU A 3 16.95 1.96 -13.11
C LEU A 3 15.60 2.34 -13.74
N LEU A 4 14.50 2.01 -13.05
CA LEU A 4 13.14 2.38 -13.44
C LEU A 4 12.68 3.66 -12.72
N LYS A 5 12.91 3.74 -11.41
CA LYS A 5 12.46 4.87 -10.57
C LYS A 5 13.39 5.07 -9.38
N LYS A 6 13.79 6.33 -9.14
CA LYS A 6 14.42 6.74 -7.87
C LYS A 6 13.30 7.11 -6.88
N GLY A 7 13.24 6.41 -5.77
CA GLY A 7 12.29 6.71 -4.69
C GLY A 7 12.97 7.32 -3.47
N ALA A 8 12.17 7.92 -2.59
CA ALA A 8 12.68 8.47 -1.33
C ALA A 8 13.20 7.37 -0.39
N GLU A 9 12.57 6.20 -0.36
CA GLU A 9 12.89 5.07 0.52
C GLU A 9 13.71 3.98 -0.19
N ALA A 10 13.46 3.75 -1.49
CA ALA A 10 14.09 2.69 -2.26
C ALA A 10 14.18 3.06 -3.74
N ASP A 11 15.20 2.55 -4.41
CA ASP A 11 15.29 2.57 -5.85
C ASP A 11 14.71 1.29 -6.45
N ILE A 12 14.03 1.45 -7.58
CA ILE A 12 13.37 0.37 -8.31
C ILE A 12 14.12 0.15 -9.63
N TYR A 13 14.48 -1.11 -9.88
CA TYR A 13 15.19 -1.50 -11.08
C TYR A 13 14.41 -2.58 -11.84
N ILE A 14 14.41 -2.48 -13.17
CA ILE A 14 14.01 -3.58 -14.04
C ILE A 14 15.19 -4.57 -14.13
N THR A 15 14.91 -5.84 -13.94
CA THR A 15 15.88 -6.94 -13.99
C THR A 15 15.22 -8.22 -14.52
N THR A 16 15.93 -9.31 -14.46
CA THR A 16 15.39 -10.65 -14.71
C THR A 16 15.75 -11.58 -13.55
N TRP A 17 14.90 -12.53 -13.28
CA TRP A 17 15.13 -13.63 -12.35
C TRP A 17 14.90 -14.97 -13.09
N ASN A 18 15.94 -15.77 -13.28
CA ASN A 18 15.89 -16.99 -14.10
C ASN A 18 15.22 -16.75 -15.48
N ASN A 19 15.63 -15.70 -16.18
CA ASN A 19 15.10 -15.25 -17.48
C ASN A 19 13.63 -14.77 -17.46
N ILE A 20 13.02 -14.61 -16.28
CA ILE A 20 11.67 -14.06 -16.12
C ILE A 20 11.78 -12.56 -15.79
N PRO A 21 10.98 -11.68 -16.41
CA PRO A 21 10.94 -10.26 -16.06
C PRO A 21 10.68 -10.05 -14.58
N ALA A 22 11.48 -9.22 -13.95
CA ALA A 22 11.46 -8.98 -12.51
C ALA A 22 11.77 -7.52 -12.15
N ILE A 23 11.34 -7.12 -10.96
CA ILE A 23 11.68 -5.85 -10.33
C ILE A 23 12.61 -6.13 -9.15
N SER A 24 13.73 -5.40 -9.08
CA SER A 24 14.55 -5.32 -7.88
C SER A 24 14.28 -4.00 -7.17
N LYS A 25 13.84 -4.07 -5.92
CA LYS A 25 13.63 -2.92 -5.03
C LYS A 25 14.73 -2.90 -3.97
N ILE A 26 15.57 -1.86 -3.99
CA ILE A 26 16.74 -1.71 -3.12
C ILE A 26 16.55 -0.50 -2.23
N ARG A 27 16.51 -0.70 -0.90
CA ARG A 27 16.40 0.39 0.07
C ARG A 27 17.75 1.07 0.28
N LYS A 28 17.75 2.40 0.13
CA LYS A 28 18.95 3.23 0.30
C LYS A 28 19.24 3.58 1.75
N PRO A 29 20.52 3.71 2.13
CA PRO A 29 20.90 4.35 3.38
C PRO A 29 20.36 5.78 3.48
N LYS A 30 20.12 6.24 4.69
CA LYS A 30 19.69 7.61 5.00
C LYS A 30 20.81 8.33 5.75
N GLU A 31 21.41 9.32 5.15
CA GLU A 31 22.55 10.08 5.70
C GLU A 31 22.27 10.70 7.08
N TYR A 32 21.00 11.06 7.36
CA TYR A 32 20.59 11.63 8.64
C TYR A 32 20.43 10.61 9.76
N ARG A 33 20.62 9.31 9.50
CA ARG A 33 20.51 8.24 10.49
C ARG A 33 21.86 7.67 10.85
N ASN A 34 22.01 7.25 12.11
CA ASN A 34 23.13 6.41 12.48
C ASN A 34 23.14 5.11 11.65
N ASP A 35 24.31 4.71 11.13
CA ASP A 35 24.46 3.58 10.20
C ASP A 35 23.92 2.26 10.74
N ILE A 36 24.15 1.99 12.04
CA ILE A 36 23.67 0.76 12.70
C ILE A 36 22.15 0.74 12.73
N LEU A 37 21.54 1.86 13.14
CA LEU A 37 20.08 2.01 13.21
C LEU A 37 19.46 1.95 11.82
N ASP A 38 20.05 2.66 10.85
CA ASP A 38 19.58 2.67 9.46
C ASP A 38 19.61 1.27 8.85
N SER A 39 20.72 0.55 9.00
CA SER A 39 20.86 -0.83 8.52
C SER A 39 19.79 -1.74 9.14
N LYS A 40 19.55 -1.63 10.45
CA LYS A 40 18.53 -2.40 11.16
C LYS A 40 17.12 -2.11 10.62
N ILE A 41 16.78 -0.83 10.46
CA ILE A 41 15.46 -0.41 9.94
C ILE A 41 15.27 -0.91 8.51
N ARG A 42 16.25 -0.74 7.61
CA ARG A 42 16.17 -1.21 6.23
C ARG A 42 15.96 -2.72 6.14
N LYS A 43 16.72 -3.51 6.91
CA LYS A 43 16.57 -4.97 6.98
C LYS A 43 15.18 -5.37 7.48
N GLN A 44 14.70 -4.75 8.56
CA GLN A 44 13.38 -5.04 9.11
C GLN A 44 12.25 -4.70 8.11
N ARG A 45 12.31 -3.53 7.46
CA ARG A 45 11.32 -3.14 6.45
C ARG A 45 11.35 -4.06 5.23
N THR A 46 12.54 -4.47 4.77
CA THR A 46 12.71 -5.42 3.65
C THR A 46 12.10 -6.77 3.97
N MET A 47 12.40 -7.32 5.15
CA MET A 47 11.84 -8.59 5.61
C MET A 47 10.31 -8.52 5.73
N ARG A 48 9.79 -7.49 6.39
CA ARG A 48 8.35 -7.27 6.58
C ARG A 48 7.61 -7.16 5.26
N GLU A 49 8.15 -6.38 4.33
CA GLU A 49 7.57 -6.21 3.01
C GLU A 49 7.47 -7.54 2.26
N ALA A 50 8.56 -8.32 2.21
CA ALA A 50 8.57 -9.62 1.56
C ALA A 50 7.56 -10.61 2.19
N GLN A 51 7.50 -10.64 3.52
CA GLN A 51 6.55 -11.47 4.26
C GLN A 51 5.10 -11.08 3.97
N ASN A 52 4.79 -9.77 3.98
CA ASN A 52 3.43 -9.30 3.77
C ASN A 52 2.99 -9.37 2.30
N LEU A 53 3.89 -9.25 1.32
CA LEU A 53 3.60 -9.57 -0.08
C LEU A 53 3.18 -11.04 -0.24
N SER A 54 3.94 -11.96 0.38
CA SER A 54 3.63 -13.40 0.34
C SER A 54 2.34 -13.72 1.09
N LEU A 55 2.11 -13.10 2.24
CA LEU A 55 0.88 -13.27 3.02
C LEU A 55 -0.35 -12.71 2.27
N ALA A 56 -0.26 -11.53 1.67
CA ALA A 56 -1.33 -10.97 0.85
C ALA A 56 -1.74 -11.94 -0.25
N LYS A 57 -0.77 -12.58 -0.91
CA LYS A 57 -1.03 -13.58 -1.93
C LYS A 57 -1.74 -14.83 -1.39
N SER A 58 -1.35 -15.33 -0.22
CA SER A 58 -2.04 -16.47 0.43
C SER A 58 -3.47 -16.14 0.85
N LEU A 59 -3.78 -14.87 1.07
CA LEU A 59 -5.13 -14.36 1.33
C LEU A 59 -5.97 -14.13 0.05
N GLY A 60 -5.45 -14.50 -1.12
CA GLY A 60 -6.12 -14.28 -2.41
C GLY A 60 -6.01 -12.86 -2.94
N ILE A 61 -5.22 -12.00 -2.32
CA ILE A 61 -4.95 -10.64 -2.79
C ILE A 61 -3.91 -10.71 -3.92
N SER A 62 -4.18 -10.02 -5.03
CA SER A 62 -3.21 -9.89 -6.11
C SER A 62 -2.03 -9.04 -5.66
N SER A 63 -0.85 -9.64 -5.58
CA SER A 63 0.43 -9.04 -5.23
C SER A 63 1.55 -9.68 -6.04
N PRO A 64 2.72 -9.03 -6.22
CA PRO A 64 3.87 -9.65 -6.85
C PRO A 64 4.32 -10.91 -6.13
N LEU A 65 4.79 -11.92 -6.88
CA LEU A 65 5.54 -13.03 -6.30
C LEU A 65 6.91 -12.51 -5.84
N VAL A 66 7.31 -12.85 -4.63
CA VAL A 66 8.67 -12.60 -4.14
C VAL A 66 9.55 -13.74 -4.61
N TYR A 67 10.59 -13.43 -5.38
CA TYR A 67 11.53 -14.41 -5.91
C TYR A 67 12.75 -14.57 -5.00
N PHE A 68 13.28 -13.44 -4.49
CA PHE A 68 14.49 -13.44 -3.68
C PHE A 68 14.53 -12.26 -2.71
N VAL A 69 15.14 -12.46 -1.55
CA VAL A 69 15.35 -11.41 -0.54
C VAL A 69 16.81 -11.41 -0.11
N ASN A 70 17.48 -10.27 -0.29
CA ASN A 70 18.84 -10.04 0.18
C ASN A 70 18.85 -9.01 1.32
N LEU A 71 18.88 -9.48 2.54
CA LEU A 71 18.88 -8.59 3.72
C LEU A 71 20.16 -7.76 3.87
N ARG A 72 21.30 -8.26 3.36
CA ARG A 72 22.57 -7.49 3.41
C ARG A 72 22.47 -6.24 2.53
N LYS A 73 21.88 -6.36 1.36
CA LYS A 73 21.65 -5.26 0.40
C LYS A 73 20.33 -4.54 0.63
N SER A 74 19.49 -5.03 1.56
CA SER A 74 18.11 -4.56 1.74
C SER A 74 17.31 -4.56 0.43
N GLU A 75 17.41 -5.65 -0.31
CA GLU A 75 16.88 -5.86 -1.66
C GLU A 75 15.77 -6.92 -1.65
N ILE A 76 14.71 -6.67 -2.41
CA ILE A 76 13.68 -7.65 -2.77
C ILE A 76 13.65 -7.77 -4.28
N VAL A 77 13.80 -8.98 -4.81
CA VAL A 77 13.54 -9.30 -6.22
C VAL A 77 12.16 -9.95 -6.30
N MET A 78 11.28 -9.36 -7.11
CA MET A 78 9.89 -9.78 -7.20
C MET A 78 9.37 -9.73 -8.63
N GLN A 79 8.23 -10.35 -8.85
CA GLN A 79 7.53 -10.35 -10.13
C GLN A 79 7.28 -8.93 -10.63
N GLU A 80 7.61 -8.67 -11.88
CA GLU A 80 7.16 -7.47 -12.58
C GLU A 80 5.66 -7.57 -12.88
N ILE A 81 4.91 -6.54 -12.53
CA ILE A 81 3.50 -6.38 -12.91
C ILE A 81 3.44 -5.35 -14.03
N PRO A 82 3.25 -5.78 -15.30
CA PRO A 82 3.32 -4.87 -16.46
C PRO A 82 2.02 -4.08 -16.64
N GLY A 83 1.63 -3.36 -15.60
CA GLY A 83 0.43 -2.52 -15.54
C GLY A 83 0.76 -1.06 -15.29
N LYS A 84 -0.29 -0.25 -15.05
CA LYS A 84 -0.16 1.17 -14.72
C LYS A 84 -0.51 1.41 -13.25
N PRO A 85 0.25 2.27 -12.53
CA PRO A 85 -0.16 2.71 -11.20
C PRO A 85 -1.57 3.32 -11.25
N VAL A 86 -2.39 3.04 -10.24
CA VAL A 86 -3.76 3.59 -10.17
C VAL A 86 -3.73 5.12 -10.12
N HIS A 87 -2.68 5.70 -9.55
CA HIS A 87 -2.45 7.15 -9.54
C HIS A 87 -2.45 7.78 -10.94
N ASP A 88 -1.93 7.05 -11.94
CA ASP A 88 -1.72 7.55 -13.31
C ASP A 88 -2.86 7.14 -14.27
N LEU A 89 -3.94 6.54 -13.76
CA LEU A 89 -5.06 6.11 -14.55
C LEU A 89 -6.03 7.27 -14.85
N PRO A 90 -6.79 7.19 -15.96
CA PRO A 90 -7.94 8.08 -16.19
C PRO A 90 -8.97 7.99 -15.04
N ASP A 91 -9.66 9.10 -14.78
CA ASP A 91 -10.64 9.24 -13.70
C ASP A 91 -11.66 8.09 -13.61
N SER A 92 -12.20 7.68 -14.76
CA SER A 92 -13.17 6.57 -14.82
C SER A 92 -12.60 5.25 -14.33
N GLN A 93 -11.32 4.98 -14.62
CA GLN A 93 -10.64 3.76 -14.17
C GLN A 93 -10.28 3.85 -12.68
N VAL A 94 -9.89 5.01 -12.17
CA VAL A 94 -9.67 5.22 -10.72
C VAL A 94 -10.96 4.96 -9.96
N ILE A 95 -12.10 5.49 -10.41
CA ILE A 95 -13.41 5.23 -9.80
C ILE A 95 -13.71 3.73 -9.79
N HIS A 96 -13.50 3.05 -10.92
CA HIS A 96 -13.76 1.61 -11.03
C HIS A 96 -12.86 0.77 -10.12
N THR A 97 -11.55 1.04 -10.11
CA THR A 97 -10.56 0.30 -9.32
C THR A 97 -10.73 0.52 -7.81
N SER A 98 -11.27 1.67 -7.40
CA SER A 98 -11.49 2.01 -5.98
C SER A 98 -12.27 0.94 -5.22
N LYS A 99 -13.26 0.29 -5.86
CA LYS A 99 -14.01 -0.82 -5.23
C LYS A 99 -13.11 -2.05 -4.98
N GLN A 100 -12.22 -2.37 -5.93
CA GLN A 100 -11.27 -3.47 -5.77
C GLN A 100 -10.27 -3.16 -4.64
N ILE A 101 -9.75 -1.92 -4.61
CA ILE A 101 -8.85 -1.46 -3.53
C ILE A 101 -9.55 -1.59 -2.17
N GLY A 102 -10.81 -1.16 -2.07
CA GLY A 102 -11.58 -1.33 -0.84
C GLY A 102 -11.70 -2.78 -0.38
N LYS A 103 -11.92 -3.73 -1.31
CA LYS A 103 -11.93 -5.17 -0.99
C LYS A 103 -10.56 -5.66 -0.50
N ILE A 104 -9.47 -5.26 -1.17
CA ILE A 104 -8.09 -5.61 -0.78
C ILE A 104 -7.82 -5.13 0.65
N VAL A 105 -8.10 -3.85 0.94
CA VAL A 105 -7.89 -3.26 2.27
C VAL A 105 -8.76 -3.94 3.33
N GLY A 106 -10.01 -4.24 3.00
CA GLY A 106 -10.89 -4.99 3.89
C GLY A 106 -10.35 -6.37 4.23
N THR A 107 -9.77 -7.08 3.25
CA THR A 107 -9.16 -8.40 3.46
C THR A 107 -7.91 -8.29 4.34
N LEU A 108 -7.05 -7.28 4.12
CA LEU A 108 -5.88 -7.03 4.96
C LEU A 108 -6.29 -6.76 6.41
N HIS A 109 -7.24 -5.85 6.64
CA HIS A 109 -7.70 -5.50 7.98
C HIS A 109 -8.37 -6.69 8.69
N LYS A 110 -9.18 -7.47 7.99
CA LYS A 110 -9.78 -8.70 8.54
C LYS A 110 -8.72 -9.73 8.95
N SER A 111 -7.55 -9.71 8.28
CA SER A 111 -6.41 -10.58 8.59
C SER A 111 -5.42 -9.94 9.58
N GLY A 112 -5.78 -8.83 10.21
CA GLY A 112 -4.94 -8.16 11.21
C GLY A 112 -3.71 -7.47 10.63
N ILE A 113 -3.82 -6.89 9.43
CA ILE A 113 -2.73 -6.17 8.76
C ILE A 113 -3.17 -4.75 8.42
N MET A 114 -2.49 -3.76 8.98
CA MET A 114 -2.51 -2.37 8.54
C MET A 114 -1.50 -2.19 7.40
N HIS A 115 -1.86 -1.48 6.32
CA HIS A 115 -0.95 -1.22 5.21
C HIS A 115 0.09 -0.15 5.56
N GLY A 116 -0.32 0.92 6.22
CA GLY A 116 0.55 1.99 6.72
C GLY A 116 1.00 3.03 5.69
N ASP A 117 0.76 2.78 4.40
CA ASP A 117 1.05 3.72 3.29
C ASP A 117 0.02 3.54 2.17
N LEU A 118 -1.26 3.71 2.52
CA LEU A 118 -2.36 3.41 1.63
C LEU A 118 -2.59 4.55 0.62
N THR A 119 -1.84 4.51 -0.48
CA THR A 119 -1.89 5.50 -1.57
C THR A 119 -2.25 4.84 -2.90
N THR A 120 -2.81 5.61 -3.85
CA THR A 120 -3.13 5.10 -5.20
C THR A 120 -1.88 4.70 -6.00
N SER A 121 -0.70 5.19 -5.63
CA SER A 121 0.58 4.82 -6.24
C SER A 121 1.05 3.40 -5.85
N ASN A 122 0.56 2.85 -4.74
CA ASN A 122 0.91 1.52 -4.26
C ASN A 122 0.01 0.41 -4.80
N PHE A 123 -0.82 0.76 -5.80
CA PHE A 123 -1.66 -0.18 -6.53
C PHE A 123 -1.41 -0.08 -8.03
N ILE A 124 -1.31 -1.23 -8.70
CA ILE A 124 -1.15 -1.35 -10.16
C ILE A 124 -2.38 -2.02 -10.74
N LEU A 125 -2.97 -1.43 -11.78
CA LEU A 125 -4.00 -2.06 -12.59
C LEU A 125 -3.34 -2.84 -13.73
N TYR A 126 -3.56 -4.16 -13.76
CA TYR A 126 -3.13 -5.03 -14.85
C TYR A 126 -4.20 -6.07 -15.17
N LYS A 127 -4.61 -6.19 -16.45
CA LYS A 127 -5.65 -7.12 -16.92
C LYS A 127 -6.91 -7.10 -16.04
N ASN A 128 -7.44 -5.92 -15.77
CA ASN A 128 -8.62 -5.67 -14.92
C ASN A 128 -8.51 -6.13 -13.45
N LYS A 129 -7.31 -6.48 -12.99
CA LYS A 129 -7.02 -6.80 -11.59
C LYS A 129 -6.14 -5.73 -10.96
N VAL A 130 -6.46 -5.36 -9.73
CA VAL A 130 -5.64 -4.44 -8.94
C VAL A 130 -4.66 -5.25 -8.10
N TYR A 131 -3.38 -4.94 -8.25
CA TYR A 131 -2.26 -5.51 -7.49
C TYR A 131 -1.78 -4.52 -6.45
N VAL A 132 -1.60 -4.95 -5.21
CA VAL A 132 -0.90 -4.17 -4.19
C VAL A 132 0.60 -4.49 -4.27
N ILE A 133 1.47 -3.45 -4.27
CA ILE A 133 2.89 -3.61 -4.61
C ILE A 133 3.88 -3.20 -3.53
N ASP A 134 3.45 -2.59 -2.46
CA ASP A 134 4.33 -2.11 -1.40
C ASP A 134 3.72 -2.35 0.00
N PHE A 135 4.49 -3.00 0.88
CA PHE A 135 4.14 -3.24 2.28
C PHE A 135 5.24 -2.75 3.24
N GLY A 136 6.09 -1.83 2.78
CA GLY A 136 7.25 -1.37 3.55
C GLY A 136 6.93 -0.75 4.90
N LEU A 137 5.75 -0.15 5.06
CA LEU A 137 5.28 0.46 6.31
C LEU A 137 4.16 -0.34 7.01
N SER A 138 3.78 -1.50 6.45
CA SER A 138 2.71 -2.33 6.99
C SER A 138 3.03 -2.87 8.39
N GLN A 139 1.99 -3.11 9.18
CA GLN A 139 2.11 -3.62 10.54
C GLN A 139 1.04 -4.67 10.82
N LYS A 140 1.38 -5.67 11.64
CA LYS A 140 0.38 -6.58 12.21
C LYS A 140 -0.31 -5.88 13.37
N THR A 141 -1.62 -5.73 13.27
CA THR A 141 -2.46 -5.09 14.28
C THR A 141 -3.91 -5.50 14.10
N ILE A 142 -4.63 -5.62 15.21
CA ILE A 142 -6.09 -5.81 15.24
C ILE A 142 -6.79 -4.57 15.79
N ARG A 143 -6.04 -3.49 16.04
CA ARG A 143 -6.57 -2.24 16.61
C ARG A 143 -7.39 -1.50 15.55
N PRO A 144 -8.66 -1.21 15.83
CA PRO A 144 -9.51 -0.47 14.88
C PRO A 144 -8.98 0.93 14.55
N GLU A 145 -8.26 1.56 15.49
CA GLU A 145 -7.65 2.88 15.31
C GLU A 145 -6.61 2.87 14.18
N ASP A 146 -5.76 1.84 14.14
CA ASP A 146 -4.73 1.69 13.12
C ASP A 146 -5.37 1.46 11.73
N HIS A 147 -6.47 0.68 11.66
CA HIS A 147 -7.24 0.50 10.44
C HIS A 147 -7.95 1.79 10.01
N ALA A 148 -8.40 2.62 10.96
CA ALA A 148 -8.98 3.92 10.64
C ALA A 148 -7.94 4.90 10.07
N VAL A 149 -6.68 4.83 10.52
CA VAL A 149 -5.56 5.60 9.95
C VAL A 149 -5.35 5.24 8.47
N ASP A 150 -5.36 3.96 8.11
CA ASP A 150 -5.27 3.52 6.70
C ASP A 150 -6.41 4.12 5.85
N LEU A 151 -7.66 4.06 6.33
CA LEU A 151 -8.79 4.62 5.61
C LEU A 151 -8.70 6.14 5.47
N ARG A 152 -8.19 6.82 6.50
CA ARG A 152 -7.95 8.25 6.44
C ARG A 152 -6.90 8.60 5.38
N LEU A 153 -5.78 7.84 5.33
CA LEU A 153 -4.72 8.07 4.34
C LEU A 153 -5.25 7.98 2.90
N ILE A 154 -5.96 6.91 2.54
CA ILE A 154 -6.51 6.80 1.18
C ILE A 154 -7.54 7.87 0.89
N LYS A 155 -8.35 8.30 1.87
CA LYS A 155 -9.29 9.40 1.70
C LYS A 155 -8.57 10.72 1.43
N GLU A 156 -7.46 11.02 2.12
CA GLU A 156 -6.62 12.19 1.89
C GLU A 156 -5.98 12.17 0.49
N ILE A 157 -5.48 11.02 0.05
CA ILE A 157 -4.93 10.86 -1.31
C ILE A 157 -6.00 11.06 -2.37
N LEU A 158 -7.19 10.52 -2.19
CA LEU A 158 -8.30 10.76 -3.13
C LEU A 158 -8.71 12.25 -3.16
N ASN A 159 -8.66 12.93 -2.01
CA ASN A 159 -8.99 14.33 -1.93
C ASN A 159 -7.93 15.26 -2.53
N SER A 160 -6.64 14.91 -2.45
CA SER A 160 -5.53 15.71 -2.98
C SER A 160 -5.23 15.39 -4.44
N ALA A 161 -4.97 14.13 -4.77
CA ALA A 161 -4.54 13.72 -6.11
C ALA A 161 -5.70 13.50 -7.10
N HIS A 162 -6.92 13.22 -6.60
CA HIS A 162 -8.10 12.87 -7.39
C HIS A 162 -9.34 13.67 -6.99
N ALA A 163 -9.18 14.96 -6.68
CA ALA A 163 -10.21 15.83 -6.12
C ALA A 163 -11.53 15.83 -6.89
N LYS A 164 -11.47 15.86 -8.24
CA LYS A 164 -12.65 15.87 -9.11
C LYS A 164 -13.55 14.64 -8.95
N ILE A 165 -12.96 13.50 -8.67
CA ILE A 165 -13.65 12.21 -8.58
C ILE A 165 -13.69 11.64 -7.15
N MET A 166 -13.20 12.40 -6.17
CA MET A 166 -13.05 11.97 -4.79
C MET A 166 -14.33 11.32 -4.24
N LYS A 167 -15.50 11.97 -4.40
CA LYS A 167 -16.76 11.48 -3.85
C LYS A 167 -17.14 10.10 -4.42
N SER A 168 -17.02 9.93 -5.74
CA SER A 168 -17.35 8.67 -6.42
C SER A 168 -16.36 7.56 -6.07
N SER A 169 -15.06 7.86 -6.07
CA SER A 169 -14.00 6.92 -5.73
C SER A 169 -14.09 6.47 -4.27
N TRP A 170 -14.31 7.41 -3.35
CA TRP A 170 -14.51 7.10 -1.93
C TRP A 170 -15.75 6.23 -1.69
N LYS A 171 -16.87 6.55 -2.33
CA LYS A 171 -18.10 5.73 -2.25
C LYS A 171 -17.84 4.29 -2.72
N ASN A 172 -17.15 4.12 -3.85
CA ASN A 172 -16.80 2.80 -4.37
C ASN A 172 -15.83 2.04 -3.47
N PHE A 173 -14.79 2.72 -2.96
CA PHE A 173 -13.87 2.17 -1.99
C PHE A 173 -14.61 1.65 -0.75
N LEU A 174 -15.45 2.48 -0.15
CA LEU A 174 -16.23 2.11 1.04
C LEU A 174 -17.18 0.94 0.76
N SER A 175 -17.81 0.89 -0.42
CA SER A 175 -18.64 -0.24 -0.83
C SER A 175 -17.85 -1.54 -0.88
N GLY A 176 -16.63 -1.50 -1.46
CA GLY A 176 -15.72 -2.65 -1.49
C GLY A 176 -15.27 -3.07 -0.10
N TYR A 177 -14.83 -2.13 0.73
CA TYR A 177 -14.40 -2.38 2.09
C TYR A 177 -15.49 -3.01 2.95
N LYS A 178 -16.70 -2.40 2.97
CA LYS A 178 -17.86 -2.88 3.71
C LYS A 178 -18.25 -4.32 3.33
N SER A 179 -18.14 -4.67 2.03
CA SER A 179 -18.51 -6.01 1.56
C SER A 179 -17.63 -7.13 2.14
N VAL A 180 -16.44 -6.79 2.66
CA VAL A 180 -15.49 -7.73 3.25
C VAL A 180 -15.56 -7.74 4.77
N VAL A 181 -15.53 -6.56 5.40
CA VAL A 181 -15.43 -6.45 6.85
C VAL A 181 -16.79 -6.57 7.58
N GLY A 182 -17.89 -6.42 6.84
CA GLY A 182 -19.25 -6.41 7.41
C GLY A 182 -19.65 -5.05 7.98
N ILE A 183 -20.98 -4.87 8.22
CA ILE A 183 -21.56 -3.57 8.55
C ILE A 183 -21.13 -3.06 9.93
N ALA A 184 -21.06 -3.94 10.93
CA ALA A 184 -20.74 -3.55 12.31
C ALA A 184 -19.30 -2.99 12.39
N TYR A 185 -18.32 -3.71 11.85
CA TYR A 185 -16.94 -3.26 11.85
C TYR A 185 -16.73 -2.03 10.96
N PHE A 186 -17.38 -2.00 9.80
CA PHE A 186 -17.38 -0.84 8.90
C PHE A 186 -17.83 0.44 9.62
N ASN A 187 -18.95 0.42 10.33
CA ASN A 187 -19.44 1.58 11.05
C ASN A 187 -18.48 2.02 12.17
N LYS A 188 -17.91 1.05 12.91
CA LYS A 188 -16.90 1.32 13.93
C LYS A 188 -15.70 2.07 13.34
N ILE A 189 -15.16 1.61 12.22
CA ILE A 189 -14.00 2.24 11.58
C ILE A 189 -14.35 3.63 11.06
N LEU A 190 -15.51 3.84 10.42
CA LEU A 190 -15.89 5.17 9.93
C LEU A 190 -16.05 6.19 11.05
N ASN A 191 -16.60 5.79 12.19
CA ASN A 191 -16.68 6.66 13.37
C ASN A 191 -15.28 7.08 13.83
N LEU A 192 -14.31 6.14 13.87
CA LEU A 192 -12.94 6.44 14.23
C LEU A 192 -12.26 7.36 13.20
N VAL A 193 -12.49 7.16 11.89
CA VAL A 193 -12.01 8.10 10.85
C VAL A 193 -12.52 9.51 11.13
N SER A 194 -13.81 9.67 11.42
CA SER A 194 -14.39 10.99 11.75
C SER A 194 -13.75 11.63 12.99
N VAL A 195 -13.48 10.84 14.02
CA VAL A 195 -12.78 11.31 15.24
C VAL A 195 -11.35 11.75 14.93
N ILE A 196 -10.61 10.99 14.11
CA ILE A 196 -9.25 11.36 13.71
C ILE A 196 -9.26 12.66 12.89
N GLU A 197 -10.20 12.80 11.96
CA GLU A 197 -10.34 14.00 11.12
C GLU A 197 -10.72 15.26 11.94
N SER A 198 -11.56 15.12 12.98
CA SER A 198 -11.90 16.24 13.86
C SER A 198 -10.69 16.72 14.65
N ARG A 199 -9.88 15.81 15.21
CA ARG A 199 -8.67 16.16 15.95
C ARG A 199 -7.63 16.88 15.09
N GLY A 200 -7.45 16.47 13.83
CA GLY A 200 -6.52 17.11 12.90
C GLY A 200 -6.89 18.56 12.56
N ARG A 201 -8.18 18.91 12.59
CA ARG A 201 -8.64 20.28 12.37
C ARG A 201 -8.32 21.25 13.52
N TYR A 202 -8.23 20.74 14.73
CA TYR A 202 -7.86 21.56 15.91
C TYR A 202 -6.35 21.73 16.10
N ALA A 203 -5.52 20.89 15.45
CA ALA A 203 -4.06 21.00 15.51
C ALA A 203 -3.49 22.11 14.59
N THR A 204 -4.31 22.70 13.73
CA THR A 204 -3.90 23.77 12.78
C THR A 204 -4.21 25.19 13.30
N VAL A 205 -4.64 25.32 14.55
CA VAL A 205 -4.95 26.64 15.19
C VAL A 205 -4.01 26.81 16.40
N VAL A 206 -2.70 26.93 16.10
CA VAL A 206 -1.70 27.52 17.00
C VAL A 206 -0.67 28.25 16.14
#